data_3e035813d07e1490c6552c877be994e8
#
_entry.id   3e035813d07e1490c6552c877be994e8
#
_cell.length_a   1.000
_cell.length_b   1.000
_cell.length_c   1.000
_cell.angle_alpha   90.00
_cell.angle_beta   90.00
_cell.angle_gamma   90.00
#
_symmetry.space_group_name_H-M   'P 1'
#
loop_
_entity.id
_entity.type
_entity.pdbx_description
1 polymer ?
#
loop_
_entity_poly.entity_id
_entity_poly.type
_entity_poly.pdbx_seq_one_letter_code
_entity_poly.pdbx_strand_id
1 'polypeptide(L)'
;MTPHPILIDNILHNAIDTAMSYTAFYNMTSALVADNNTSGPVKSEERIQATKLNLQRLTRLNKTTQLLPEWSNLDITKTSNLQWVVITEAWCGDGSQLVPVINKVAEKLEISFKVVLRDSHPDLIDRYLFRGTRSIPRLICFNAETGEELG
;
A
#
# COMPACT_ATOMS: atom_id res chain seq x y z
N MET A 1 0.33 33.85 -5.81
CA MET A 1 -0.51 32.89 -5.09
C MET A 1 0.33 31.65 -4.85
N THR A 2 0.76 31.42 -3.63
CA THR A 2 1.37 30.13 -3.26
C THR A 2 0.25 29.10 -3.28
N PRO A 3 0.44 27.95 -3.97
CA PRO A 3 -0.55 26.88 -3.89
C PRO A 3 -0.70 26.49 -2.42
N HIS A 4 -1.92 26.48 -1.92
CA HIS A 4 -2.18 25.92 -0.61
C HIS A 4 -1.74 24.46 -0.62
N PRO A 5 -1.01 24.01 0.40
CA PRO A 5 -0.67 22.58 0.51
C PRO A 5 -1.97 21.78 0.46
N ILE A 6 -1.95 20.70 -0.31
CA ILE A 6 -3.07 19.76 -0.33
C ILE A 6 -3.05 19.10 1.04
N LEU A 7 -3.94 19.56 1.91
CA LEU A 7 -4.11 18.94 3.23
C LEU A 7 -4.82 17.60 3.08
N ILE A 8 -4.48 16.68 3.97
CA ILE A 8 -5.26 15.45 4.13
C ILE A 8 -6.70 15.86 4.38
N ASP A 9 -7.56 15.48 3.48
CA ASP A 9 -8.98 15.67 3.67
C ASP A 9 -9.64 14.46 4.37
N ASN A 10 -10.94 14.58 4.61
CA ASN A 10 -11.70 13.56 5.30
C ASN A 10 -11.66 12.19 4.61
N ILE A 11 -11.52 12.15 3.29
CA ILE A 11 -11.49 10.89 2.53
C ILE A 11 -10.22 10.10 2.82
N LEU A 12 -9.06 10.76 2.72
CA LEU A 12 -7.78 10.12 3.03
C LEU A 12 -7.69 9.79 4.52
N HIS A 13 -8.15 10.69 5.38
CA HIS A 13 -8.16 10.49 6.82
C HIS A 13 -9.00 9.25 7.21
N ASN A 14 -10.21 9.15 6.69
CA ASN A 14 -11.07 7.99 6.92
C ASN A 14 -10.46 6.68 6.40
N ALA A 15 -9.80 6.73 5.25
CA ALA A 15 -9.10 5.57 4.70
C ALA A 15 -7.93 5.13 5.59
N ILE A 16 -7.18 6.07 6.13
CA ILE A 16 -6.06 5.79 7.05
C ILE A 16 -6.56 5.16 8.35
N ASP A 17 -7.69 5.61 8.88
CA ASP A 17 -8.27 5.06 10.11
C ASP A 17 -8.65 3.58 9.97
N THR A 18 -8.99 3.15 8.76
CA THR A 18 -9.34 1.75 8.44
C THR A 18 -8.19 0.99 7.77
N ALA A 19 -7.06 1.66 7.52
CA ALA A 19 -5.89 1.06 6.88
C ALA A 19 -5.27 -0.01 7.77
N MET A 20 -4.71 -1.02 7.12
CA MET A 20 -4.05 -2.11 7.81
C MET A 20 -2.53 -2.02 7.69
N SER A 21 -1.81 -2.63 8.64
CA SER A 21 -0.38 -2.84 8.49
C SER A 21 -0.09 -3.81 7.34
N TYR A 22 1.14 -3.82 6.85
CA TYR A 22 1.55 -4.81 5.84
C TYR A 22 1.38 -6.24 6.37
N THR A 23 1.73 -6.50 7.63
CA THR A 23 1.55 -7.83 8.25
C THR A 23 0.06 -8.24 8.26
N ALA A 24 -0.83 -7.32 8.60
CA ALA A 24 -2.27 -7.58 8.55
C ALA A 24 -2.77 -7.86 7.11
N PHE A 25 -2.25 -7.14 6.12
CA PHE A 25 -2.54 -7.38 4.71
C PHE A 25 -2.07 -8.78 4.26
N TYR A 26 -0.86 -9.17 4.63
CA TYR A 26 -0.34 -10.50 4.37
C TYR A 26 -1.22 -11.59 5.01
N ASN A 27 -1.57 -11.43 6.28
CA ASN A 27 -2.40 -12.39 7.01
C ASN A 27 -3.82 -12.45 6.42
N MET A 28 -4.40 -11.32 6.03
CA MET A 28 -5.69 -11.29 5.32
C MET A 28 -5.61 -12.08 4.01
N THR A 29 -4.57 -11.85 3.22
CA THR A 29 -4.37 -12.56 1.95
C THR A 29 -4.24 -14.07 2.17
N SER A 30 -3.49 -14.48 3.19
CA SER A 30 -3.36 -15.89 3.58
C SER A 30 -4.71 -16.52 3.97
N ALA A 31 -5.52 -15.82 4.75
CA ALA A 31 -6.85 -16.27 5.14
C ALA A 31 -7.80 -16.37 3.93
N LEU A 32 -7.75 -15.40 3.02
CA LEU A 32 -8.54 -15.43 1.78
C LEU A 32 -8.18 -16.66 0.92
N VAL A 33 -6.90 -16.97 0.78
CA VAL A 33 -6.45 -18.15 0.04
C VAL A 33 -6.92 -19.44 0.70
N ALA A 34 -6.86 -19.54 2.03
CA ALA A 34 -7.35 -20.69 2.77
C ALA A 34 -8.86 -20.93 2.54
N ASP A 35 -9.63 -19.85 2.39
CA ASP A 35 -11.07 -19.89 2.13
C ASP A 35 -11.44 -19.94 0.64
N ASN A 36 -10.46 -20.11 -0.24
CA ASN A 36 -10.64 -20.08 -1.70
C ASN A 36 -11.38 -18.81 -2.17
N ASN A 37 -10.93 -17.67 -1.67
CA ASN A 37 -11.56 -16.35 -1.82
C ASN A 37 -10.55 -15.29 -2.29
N THR A 38 -11.02 -14.09 -2.50
CA THR A 38 -10.21 -12.91 -2.86
C THR A 38 -10.78 -11.65 -2.22
N SER A 39 -10.05 -10.55 -2.27
CA SER A 39 -10.54 -9.26 -1.80
C SER A 39 -11.43 -8.58 -2.85
N GLY A 40 -12.22 -7.59 -2.39
CA GLY A 40 -13.13 -6.84 -3.23
C GLY A 40 -14.44 -7.57 -3.55
N PRO A 41 -15.38 -6.88 -4.22
CA PRO A 41 -16.72 -7.42 -4.47
C PRO A 41 -16.76 -8.44 -5.62
N VAL A 42 -15.79 -8.43 -6.53
CA VAL A 42 -15.73 -9.33 -7.68
C VAL A 42 -15.03 -10.62 -7.28
N LYS A 43 -15.78 -11.69 -7.12
CA LYS A 43 -15.30 -13.01 -6.69
C LYS A 43 -15.11 -13.96 -7.87
N SER A 44 -14.45 -13.51 -8.94
CA SER A 44 -14.17 -14.33 -10.09
C SER A 44 -13.10 -15.39 -9.80
N GLU A 45 -13.16 -16.53 -10.52
CA GLU A 45 -12.13 -17.56 -10.43
C GLU A 45 -10.74 -17.00 -10.79
N GLU A 46 -10.68 -16.12 -11.77
CA GLU A 46 -9.44 -15.45 -12.18
C GLU A 46 -8.81 -14.68 -11.01
N ARG A 47 -9.60 -13.88 -10.26
CA ARG A 47 -9.10 -13.13 -9.10
C ARG A 47 -8.73 -14.04 -7.94
N ILE A 48 -9.45 -15.12 -7.72
CA ILE A 48 -9.14 -16.13 -6.71
C ILE A 48 -7.80 -16.80 -7.01
N GLN A 49 -7.57 -17.21 -8.25
CA GLN A 49 -6.29 -17.81 -8.66
C GLN A 49 -5.14 -16.78 -8.60
N ALA A 50 -5.39 -15.53 -8.99
CA ALA A 50 -4.41 -14.46 -8.85
C ALA A 50 -4.02 -14.26 -7.38
N THR A 51 -4.98 -14.29 -6.47
CA THR A 51 -4.73 -14.14 -5.02
C THR A 51 -3.86 -15.27 -4.48
N LYS A 52 -4.08 -16.52 -4.93
CA LYS A 52 -3.22 -17.66 -4.57
C LYS A 52 -1.77 -17.46 -5.04
N LEU A 53 -1.59 -17.07 -6.28
CA LEU A 53 -0.26 -16.78 -6.83
C LEU A 53 0.40 -15.62 -6.08
N ASN A 54 -0.37 -14.58 -5.78
CA ASN A 54 0.14 -13.40 -5.08
C ASN A 54 0.58 -13.72 -3.65
N LEU A 55 -0.10 -14.60 -2.95
CA LEU A 55 0.35 -15.06 -1.63
C LEU A 55 1.74 -15.71 -1.72
N GLN A 56 1.98 -16.54 -2.74
CA GLN A 56 3.30 -17.12 -2.97
C GLN A 56 4.37 -16.06 -3.23
N ARG A 57 4.03 -15.03 -4.01
CA ARG A 57 4.93 -13.88 -4.28
C ARG A 57 5.25 -13.10 -3.02
N LEU A 58 4.23 -12.75 -2.23
CA LEU A 58 4.41 -12.06 -0.94
C LEU A 58 5.30 -12.88 0.00
N THR A 59 5.03 -14.17 0.14
CA THR A 59 5.81 -15.06 1.01
C THR A 59 7.26 -15.13 0.57
N ARG A 60 7.50 -15.28 -0.73
CA ARG A 60 8.86 -15.31 -1.28
C ARG A 60 9.60 -14.00 -1.05
N LEU A 61 8.97 -12.88 -1.38
CA LEU A 61 9.61 -11.57 -1.26
C LEU A 61 9.83 -11.14 0.20
N ASN A 62 8.97 -11.55 1.13
CA ASN A 62 9.22 -11.36 2.56
C ASN A 62 10.53 -12.00 3.01
N LYS A 63 10.89 -13.15 2.42
CA LYS A 63 12.12 -13.88 2.77
C LYS A 63 13.34 -13.42 1.98
N THR A 64 13.17 -13.08 0.71
CA THR A 64 14.30 -12.89 -0.21
C THR A 64 14.67 -11.45 -0.50
N THR A 65 13.78 -10.48 -0.20
CA THR A 65 14.08 -9.07 -0.47
C THR A 65 15.19 -8.58 0.43
N GLN A 66 16.26 -8.06 -0.19
CA GLN A 66 17.40 -7.44 0.46
C GLN A 66 17.61 -6.05 -0.11
N LEU A 67 17.68 -5.05 0.76
CA LEU A 67 17.99 -3.70 0.37
C LEU A 67 19.49 -3.55 0.11
N LEU A 68 19.85 -2.69 -0.85
CA LEU A 68 21.24 -2.36 -1.12
C LEU A 68 21.88 -1.72 0.11
N PRO A 69 23.21 -1.92 0.33
CA PRO A 69 23.91 -1.36 1.48
C PRO A 69 23.78 0.17 1.60
N GLU A 70 23.62 0.87 0.49
CA GLU A 70 23.47 2.33 0.42
C GLU A 70 22.25 2.83 1.20
N TRP A 71 21.22 2.03 1.36
CA TRP A 71 20.03 2.38 2.16
C TRP A 71 20.37 2.62 3.63
N SER A 72 21.46 2.03 4.14
CA SER A 72 21.94 2.23 5.51
C SER A 72 22.52 3.62 5.76
N ASN A 73 22.88 4.34 4.69
CA ASN A 73 23.50 5.66 4.77
C ASN A 73 22.46 6.81 4.74
N LEU A 74 21.17 6.48 4.59
CA LEU A 74 20.11 7.48 4.59
C LEU A 74 19.85 8.01 5.99
N ASP A 75 19.63 9.31 6.07
CA ASP A 75 19.33 10.00 7.32
C ASP A 75 17.85 9.79 7.70
N ILE A 76 17.61 8.87 8.63
CA ILE A 76 16.25 8.56 9.09
C ILE A 76 15.59 9.69 9.87
N THR A 77 16.34 10.70 10.34
CA THR A 77 15.74 11.87 10.99
C THR A 77 14.90 12.70 10.03
N LYS A 78 15.18 12.61 8.73
CA LYS A 78 14.44 13.31 7.68
C LYS A 78 13.15 12.61 7.27
N THR A 79 12.94 11.37 7.71
CA THR A 79 11.78 10.54 7.38
C THR A 79 10.80 10.37 8.52
N SER A 80 11.11 10.90 9.71
CA SER A 80 10.35 10.66 10.95
C SER A 80 8.89 11.12 10.87
N ASN A 81 8.58 12.12 10.06
CA ASN A 81 7.24 12.69 9.91
C ASN A 81 6.52 12.19 8.65
N LEU A 82 7.12 11.25 7.92
CA LEU A 82 6.51 10.73 6.71
C LEU A 82 5.53 9.61 7.03
N GLN A 83 4.43 9.62 6.31
CA GLN A 83 3.46 8.53 6.27
C GLN A 83 3.31 8.07 4.83
N TRP A 84 3.43 6.76 4.62
CA TRP A 84 3.13 6.12 3.34
C TRP A 84 1.85 5.31 3.43
N VAL A 85 1.01 5.48 2.42
CA VAL A 85 -0.20 4.68 2.23
C VAL A 85 -0.17 4.10 0.82
N VAL A 86 -0.36 2.80 0.70
CA VAL A 86 -0.49 2.13 -0.60
C VAL A 86 -1.93 1.66 -0.78
N ILE A 87 -2.49 1.99 -1.94
CA ILE A 87 -3.79 1.46 -2.37
C ILE A 87 -3.53 0.24 -3.24
N THR A 88 -4.05 -0.91 -2.86
CA THR A 88 -3.88 -2.17 -3.59
C THR A 88 -5.04 -3.12 -3.34
N GLU A 89 -4.92 -4.35 -3.80
CA GLU A 89 -5.87 -5.46 -3.58
C GLU A 89 -5.11 -6.79 -3.52
N ALA A 90 -5.68 -7.79 -2.88
CA ALA A 90 -5.06 -9.10 -2.77
C ALA A 90 -4.86 -9.79 -4.13
N TRP A 91 -5.73 -9.51 -5.09
CA TRP A 91 -5.66 -10.04 -6.47
C TRP A 91 -4.70 -9.24 -7.38
N CYS A 92 -4.16 -8.11 -6.93
CA CYS A 92 -3.28 -7.27 -7.74
C CYS A 92 -1.89 -7.88 -7.87
N GLY A 93 -1.53 -8.29 -9.08
CA GLY A 93 -0.22 -8.91 -9.37
C GLY A 93 0.96 -7.95 -9.13
N ASP A 94 0.87 -6.73 -9.63
CA ASP A 94 1.91 -5.72 -9.43
C ASP A 94 2.06 -5.36 -7.94
N GLY A 95 0.94 -5.25 -7.21
CA GLY A 95 0.95 -5.04 -5.77
C GLY A 95 1.71 -6.14 -5.03
N SER A 96 1.52 -7.39 -5.42
CA SER A 96 2.21 -8.52 -4.79
C SER A 96 3.73 -8.51 -5.00
N GLN A 97 4.20 -7.86 -6.05
CA GLN A 97 5.63 -7.71 -6.35
C GLN A 97 6.25 -6.45 -5.74
N LEU A 98 5.48 -5.39 -5.58
CA LEU A 98 5.98 -4.09 -5.13
C LEU A 98 5.77 -3.84 -3.65
N VAL A 99 4.60 -4.17 -3.10
CA VAL A 99 4.25 -3.84 -1.72
C VAL A 99 5.19 -4.44 -0.68
N PRO A 100 5.62 -5.71 -0.78
CA PRO A 100 6.60 -6.26 0.17
C PRO A 100 7.95 -5.53 0.14
N VAL A 101 8.37 -5.07 -1.03
CA VAL A 101 9.62 -4.31 -1.18
C VAL A 101 9.47 -2.91 -0.57
N ILE A 102 8.37 -2.23 -0.86
CA ILE A 102 8.05 -0.92 -0.27
C ILE A 102 8.00 -1.02 1.26
N ASN A 103 7.39 -2.08 1.79
CA ASN A 103 7.37 -2.33 3.24
C ASN A 103 8.78 -2.44 3.83
N LYS A 104 9.68 -3.17 3.17
CA LYS A 104 11.09 -3.28 3.60
C LYS A 104 11.79 -1.93 3.62
N VAL A 105 11.56 -1.10 2.59
CA VAL A 105 12.10 0.26 2.55
C VAL A 105 11.54 1.11 3.68
N ALA A 106 10.22 1.06 3.90
CA ALA A 106 9.57 1.81 4.97
C ALA A 106 10.10 1.41 6.35
N GLU A 107 10.29 0.11 6.61
CA GLU A 107 10.90 -0.37 7.85
C GLU A 107 12.32 0.18 8.03
N LYS A 108 13.13 0.14 6.97
CA LYS A 108 14.50 0.63 7.02
C LYS A 108 14.58 2.13 7.29
N LEU A 109 13.67 2.90 6.71
CA LEU A 109 13.60 4.36 6.86
C LEU A 109 12.75 4.80 8.05
N GLU A 110 12.20 3.85 8.82
CA GLU A 110 11.30 4.12 9.94
C GLU A 110 10.09 4.97 9.55
N ILE A 111 9.57 4.73 8.33
CA ILE A 111 8.37 5.39 7.82
C ILE A 111 7.15 4.55 8.19
N SER A 112 6.11 5.19 8.74
CA SER A 112 4.82 4.54 8.94
C SER A 112 4.21 4.16 7.60
N PHE A 113 3.90 2.87 7.41
CA PHE A 113 3.40 2.31 6.16
C PHE A 113 2.08 1.58 6.39
N LYS A 114 1.07 1.95 5.64
CA LYS A 114 -0.28 1.38 5.72
C LYS A 114 -0.77 0.94 4.36
N VAL A 115 -1.61 -0.09 4.37
CA VAL A 115 -2.26 -0.66 3.17
C VAL A 115 -3.75 -0.39 3.23
N VAL A 116 -4.30 0.08 2.12
CA VAL A 116 -5.72 0.36 1.93
C VAL A 116 -6.22 -0.44 0.72
N LEU A 117 -7.38 -1.06 0.84
CA LEU A 117 -7.99 -1.79 -0.26
C LEU A 117 -8.76 -0.84 -1.18
N ARG A 118 -8.47 -0.90 -2.48
CA ARG A 118 -9.05 -0.01 -3.51
C ARG A 118 -10.57 -0.07 -3.53
N ASP A 119 -11.12 -1.28 -3.57
CA ASP A 119 -12.55 -1.46 -3.77
C ASP A 119 -13.38 -1.16 -2.52
N SER A 120 -12.73 -1.03 -1.35
CA SER A 120 -13.34 -0.55 -0.11
C SER A 120 -13.33 0.98 0.01
N HIS A 121 -12.53 1.65 -0.82
CA HIS A 121 -12.35 3.10 -0.80
C HIS A 121 -12.40 3.70 -2.21
N PRO A 122 -13.54 3.60 -2.91
CA PRO A 122 -13.65 4.13 -4.27
C PRO A 122 -13.43 5.65 -4.34
N ASP A 123 -13.84 6.39 -3.33
CA ASP A 123 -13.64 7.83 -3.25
C ASP A 123 -12.14 8.19 -3.20
N LEU A 124 -11.34 7.37 -2.52
CA LEU A 124 -9.91 7.59 -2.42
C LEU A 124 -9.22 7.31 -3.74
N ILE A 125 -9.44 6.15 -4.34
CA ILE A 125 -8.77 5.81 -5.61
C ILE A 125 -9.14 6.78 -6.73
N ASP A 126 -10.35 7.33 -6.73
CA ASP A 126 -10.80 8.29 -7.74
C ASP A 126 -10.04 9.62 -7.68
N ARG A 127 -9.33 9.90 -6.60
CA ARG A 127 -8.43 11.05 -6.49
C ARG A 127 -7.03 10.79 -7.04
N TYR A 128 -6.68 9.52 -7.23
CA TYR A 128 -5.35 9.08 -7.62
C TYR A 128 -5.39 8.25 -8.91
N LEU A 129 -6.28 8.61 -9.83
CA LEU A 129 -6.37 7.95 -11.12
C LEU A 129 -5.08 8.11 -11.92
N PHE A 130 -4.70 7.05 -12.61
CA PHE A 130 -3.62 7.09 -13.59
C PHE A 130 -4.22 6.99 -14.99
N ARG A 131 -4.05 8.05 -15.77
CA ARG A 131 -4.64 8.14 -17.13
C ARG A 131 -6.14 7.81 -17.15
N GLY A 132 -6.89 8.31 -16.15
CA GLY A 132 -8.31 8.08 -16.01
C GLY A 132 -8.72 6.70 -15.53
N THR A 133 -7.79 5.87 -15.09
CA THR A 133 -8.04 4.51 -14.60
C THR A 133 -7.71 4.36 -13.13
N ARG A 134 -8.40 3.43 -12.47
CA ARG A 134 -8.16 3.05 -11.07
C ARG A 134 -6.99 2.07 -10.94
N SER A 135 -5.84 2.42 -11.54
CA SER A 135 -4.64 1.57 -11.52
C SER A 135 -4.06 1.45 -10.13
N ILE A 136 -3.65 0.24 -9.76
CA ILE A 136 -2.99 -0.10 -8.51
C ILE A 136 -1.75 -0.96 -8.79
N PRO A 137 -0.73 -0.99 -7.90
CA PRO A 137 -0.69 -0.26 -6.63
C PRO A 137 -0.49 1.24 -6.82
N ARG A 138 -0.96 2.03 -5.87
CA ARG A 138 -0.79 3.48 -5.83
C ARG A 138 -0.23 3.87 -4.48
N LEU A 139 1.00 4.36 -4.45
CA LEU A 139 1.66 4.82 -3.23
C LEU A 139 1.45 6.33 -3.05
N ILE A 140 1.05 6.73 -1.86
CA ILE A 140 0.87 8.13 -1.48
C ILE A 140 1.81 8.42 -0.32
N CYS A 141 2.58 9.49 -0.45
CA CYS A 141 3.45 9.98 0.61
C CYS A 141 2.95 11.34 1.11
N PHE A 142 2.83 11.49 2.42
CA PHE A 142 2.46 12.77 3.02
C PHE A 142 3.16 12.98 4.36
N ASN A 143 3.19 14.24 4.80
CA ASN A 143 3.67 14.59 6.12
C ASN A 143 2.55 14.35 7.13
N ALA A 144 2.80 13.47 8.10
CA ALA A 144 1.80 13.07 9.09
C ALA A 144 1.42 14.20 10.06
N GLU A 145 2.32 15.17 10.30
CA GLU A 145 2.08 16.29 11.21
C GLU A 145 1.26 17.40 10.53
N THR A 146 1.63 17.72 9.28
CA THR A 146 1.02 18.86 8.57
C THR A 146 -0.14 18.45 7.67
N GLY A 147 -0.24 17.16 7.31
CA GLY A 147 -1.19 16.68 6.33
C GLY A 147 -0.85 17.05 4.88
N GLU A 148 0.34 17.60 4.63
CA GLU A 148 0.78 17.93 3.27
C GLU A 148 1.12 16.68 2.47
N GLU A 149 0.50 16.55 1.29
CA GLU A 149 0.85 15.49 0.34
C GLU A 149 2.16 15.85 -0.36
N LEU A 150 3.10 14.90 -0.37
CA LEU A 150 4.45 15.08 -0.92
C LEU A 150 4.67 14.31 -2.23
N GLY A 151 3.82 13.35 -2.53
CA GLY A 151 3.89 12.52 -3.72
C GLY A 151 3.09 11.24 -3.66
#